data_ec96d1217c815c778fd6684deb63e163
#
_entry.id   ec96d1217c815c778fd6684deb63e163
#
_cell.length_a   1.000
_cell.length_b   1.000
_cell.length_c   1.000
_cell.angle_alpha   90.00
_cell.angle_beta   90.00
_cell.angle_gamma   90.00
#
_symmetry.space_group_name_H-M   'P 1'
#
loop_
_entity.id
_entity.type
_entity.pdbx_description
1 polymer ?
#
loop_
_entity_poly.entity_id
_entity_poly.type
_entity_poly.pdbx_seq_one_letter_code
_entity_poly.pdbx_strand_id
1 'polypeptide(L)'
;MKRKASAVWQGGLKDGKGAISTDSGVLDNTQYSFSTRFEDGKGTNPEELIAAAHAGCFSMALSGQLGNAGLTADSINTTAAVTLEKTDAGFTITKVHLDVVAKIPGASDEAFQTAAGNAKAGCPISRLLKAEITMDAKLQS
;
A
#
# COMPACT_ATOMS: atom_id res chain seq x y z
N MET A 1 3.08 18.85 8.43
CA MET A 1 2.26 18.56 7.23
C MET A 1 1.12 17.64 7.61
N LYS A 2 -0.10 18.02 7.28
CA LYS A 2 -1.29 17.21 7.59
C LYS A 2 -2.04 16.86 6.32
N ARG A 3 -2.56 15.65 6.25
CA ARG A 3 -3.46 15.20 5.19
C ARG A 3 -4.72 14.64 5.85
N LYS A 4 -5.89 14.94 5.29
CA LYS A 4 -7.16 14.58 5.91
C LYS A 4 -8.05 13.79 4.97
N ALA A 5 -8.83 12.92 5.57
CA ALA A 5 -9.91 12.20 4.93
C ALA A 5 -11.05 12.09 5.96
N SER A 6 -12.23 11.78 5.49
CA SER A 6 -13.40 11.62 6.33
C SER A 6 -14.22 10.41 5.89
N ALA A 7 -15.03 9.91 6.79
CA ALA A 7 -15.94 8.81 6.50
C ALA A 7 -17.27 9.05 7.21
N VAL A 8 -18.35 8.62 6.58
CA VAL A 8 -19.69 8.59 7.16
C VAL A 8 -20.16 7.15 7.13
N TRP A 9 -20.70 6.67 8.24
CA TRP A 9 -21.33 5.35 8.33
C TRP A 9 -22.77 5.52 8.81
N GLN A 10 -23.70 4.80 8.17
CA GLN A 10 -25.12 4.82 8.52
C GLN A 10 -25.63 3.39 8.63
N GLY A 11 -26.29 3.09 9.72
CA GLY A 11 -26.91 1.79 9.97
C GLY A 11 -26.03 0.83 10.77
N GLY A 12 -26.43 -0.42 10.79
CA GLY A 12 -25.71 -1.49 11.50
C GLY A 12 -24.48 -1.95 10.75
N LEU A 13 -23.70 -2.83 11.36
CA LEU A 13 -22.45 -3.30 10.79
C LEU A 13 -22.68 -4.02 9.46
N LYS A 14 -23.61 -4.96 9.41
CA LYS A 14 -23.82 -5.81 8.23
C LYS A 14 -24.72 -5.20 7.18
N ASP A 15 -25.73 -4.46 7.58
CA ASP A 15 -26.73 -3.87 6.70
C ASP A 15 -26.52 -2.40 6.43
N GLY A 16 -25.57 -1.78 7.11
CA GLY A 16 -25.25 -0.37 6.94
C GLY A 16 -24.46 -0.09 5.66
N LYS A 17 -24.18 1.18 5.47
CA LYS A 17 -23.40 1.65 4.32
C LYS A 17 -22.56 2.85 4.73
N GLY A 18 -21.41 2.96 4.09
CA GLY A 18 -20.48 4.02 4.33
C GLY A 18 -20.01 4.72 3.08
N ALA A 19 -19.39 5.85 3.26
CA ALA A 19 -18.77 6.61 2.20
C ALA A 19 -17.48 7.25 2.73
N ILE A 20 -16.43 7.22 1.92
CA ILE A 20 -15.13 7.79 2.23
C ILE A 20 -14.85 8.94 1.29
N SER A 21 -14.33 10.02 1.82
CA SER A 21 -13.91 11.19 1.04
C SER A 21 -12.52 11.65 1.47
N THR A 22 -11.75 12.16 0.52
CA THR A 22 -10.44 12.77 0.79
C THR A 22 -10.50 14.26 0.50
N ASP A 23 -9.67 15.04 1.20
CA ASP A 23 -9.60 16.50 0.96
C ASP A 23 -9.22 16.84 -0.48
N SER A 24 -8.46 15.97 -1.16
CA SER A 24 -8.10 16.15 -2.56
C SER A 24 -9.26 15.97 -3.53
N GLY A 25 -10.35 15.34 -3.08
CA GLY A 25 -11.48 14.98 -3.93
C GLY A 25 -11.26 13.73 -4.77
N VAL A 26 -10.09 13.08 -4.68
CA VAL A 26 -9.81 11.84 -5.44
C VAL A 26 -10.78 10.74 -5.03
N LEU A 27 -11.08 10.62 -3.73
CA LEU A 27 -12.22 9.87 -3.24
C LEU A 27 -13.29 10.88 -2.85
N ASP A 28 -14.48 10.72 -3.39
CA ASP A 28 -15.62 11.62 -3.13
C ASP A 28 -16.87 10.78 -2.91
N ASN A 29 -17.27 10.66 -1.65
CA ASN A 29 -18.39 9.81 -1.22
C ASN A 29 -18.27 8.38 -1.78
N THR A 30 -17.05 7.85 -1.79
CA THR A 30 -16.77 6.54 -2.34
C THR A 30 -17.31 5.45 -1.42
N GLN A 31 -18.13 4.58 -1.97
CA GLN A 31 -18.84 3.57 -1.20
C GLN A 31 -17.92 2.52 -0.59
N TYR A 32 -18.19 2.19 0.67
CA TYR A 32 -17.64 1.01 1.31
C TYR A 32 -18.70 0.41 2.25
N SER A 33 -18.59 -0.88 2.56
CA SER A 33 -19.57 -1.59 3.36
C SER A 33 -18.96 -2.86 3.95
N PHE A 34 -19.73 -3.58 4.74
CA PHE A 34 -19.35 -4.93 5.19
C PHE A 34 -19.03 -5.83 3.99
N SER A 35 -19.90 -5.79 2.97
CA SER A 35 -19.73 -6.60 1.77
C SER A 35 -18.46 -6.25 0.98
N THR A 36 -18.09 -4.99 0.87
CA THR A 36 -16.85 -4.59 0.16
C THR A 36 -15.59 -4.93 0.93
N ARG A 37 -15.71 -5.15 2.24
CA ARG A 37 -14.57 -5.46 3.10
C ARG A 37 -14.36 -6.95 3.31
N PHE A 38 -15.45 -7.70 3.51
CA PHE A 38 -15.41 -9.11 3.92
C PHE A 38 -16.03 -10.07 2.89
N GLU A 39 -16.62 -9.55 1.84
CA GLU A 39 -17.30 -10.32 0.79
C GLU A 39 -16.91 -9.77 -0.60
N ASP A 40 -17.74 -9.99 -1.62
CA ASP A 40 -17.46 -9.60 -3.00
C ASP A 40 -18.20 -8.34 -3.46
N GLY A 41 -18.61 -7.48 -2.51
CA GLY A 41 -19.32 -6.26 -2.84
C GLY A 41 -18.46 -5.29 -3.67
N LYS A 42 -19.14 -4.47 -4.48
CA LYS A 42 -18.48 -3.43 -5.30
C LYS A 42 -18.26 -2.17 -4.49
N GLY A 43 -17.06 -1.62 -4.55
CA GLY A 43 -16.65 -0.43 -3.83
C GLY A 43 -15.24 -0.59 -3.29
N THR A 44 -14.81 0.34 -2.45
CA THR A 44 -13.51 0.25 -1.81
C THR A 44 -13.62 -0.33 -0.41
N ASN A 45 -12.47 -0.50 0.25
CA ASN A 45 -12.39 -0.92 1.64
C ASN A 45 -11.09 -0.39 2.26
N PRO A 46 -11.01 -0.34 3.60
CA PRO A 46 -9.82 0.19 4.28
C PRO A 46 -8.52 -0.53 3.92
N GLU A 47 -8.56 -1.85 3.77
CA GLU A 47 -7.38 -2.66 3.49
C GLU A 47 -6.82 -2.37 2.10
N GLU A 48 -7.70 -2.22 1.11
CA GLU A 48 -7.31 -1.84 -0.26
C GLU A 48 -6.69 -0.44 -0.29
N LEU A 49 -7.23 0.50 0.49
CA LEU A 49 -6.68 1.86 0.59
C LEU A 49 -5.31 1.87 1.26
N ILE A 50 -5.09 1.03 2.26
CA ILE A 50 -3.77 0.84 2.88
C ILE A 50 -2.80 0.24 1.85
N ALA A 51 -3.25 -0.75 1.08
CA ALA A 51 -2.44 -1.34 0.02
C ALA A 51 -2.02 -0.29 -1.03
N ALA A 52 -2.95 0.55 -1.46
CA ALA A 52 -2.66 1.63 -2.40
C ALA A 52 -1.64 2.62 -1.81
N ALA A 53 -1.83 3.02 -0.56
CA ALA A 53 -0.90 3.91 0.14
C ALA A 53 0.49 3.29 0.24
N HIS A 54 0.58 2.00 0.58
CA HIS A 54 1.86 1.31 0.74
C HIS A 54 2.59 1.14 -0.60
N ALA A 55 1.87 0.74 -1.65
CA ALA A 55 2.44 0.61 -2.99
C ALA A 55 3.01 1.95 -3.50
N GLY A 56 2.25 3.03 -3.33
CA GLY A 56 2.70 4.37 -3.73
C GLY A 56 3.89 4.85 -2.92
N CYS A 57 3.83 4.73 -1.62
CA CYS A 57 4.92 5.14 -0.72
C CYS A 57 6.21 4.36 -0.99
N PHE A 58 6.12 3.06 -1.11
CA PHE A 58 7.27 2.22 -1.42
C PHE A 58 7.90 2.59 -2.76
N SER A 59 7.10 2.76 -3.81
CA SER A 59 7.61 3.11 -5.15
C SER A 59 8.39 4.42 -5.14
N MET A 60 7.88 5.43 -4.45
CA MET A 60 8.60 6.70 -4.30
C MET A 60 9.87 6.54 -3.46
N ALA A 61 9.80 5.77 -2.38
CA ALA A 61 10.97 5.51 -1.53
C ALA A 61 12.06 4.79 -2.33
N LEU A 62 11.69 3.80 -3.15
CA LEU A 62 12.64 3.10 -4.02
C LEU A 62 13.26 4.08 -5.04
N SER A 63 12.46 4.93 -5.65
CA SER A 63 12.98 5.95 -6.56
C SER A 63 14.03 6.84 -5.87
N GLY A 64 13.76 7.24 -4.63
CA GLY A 64 14.70 8.03 -3.83
C GLY A 64 16.00 7.27 -3.53
N GLN A 65 15.90 6.00 -3.15
CA GLN A 65 17.07 5.16 -2.89
C GLN A 65 17.92 4.94 -4.14
N LEU A 66 17.27 4.73 -5.28
CA LEU A 66 17.97 4.63 -6.57
C LEU A 66 18.69 5.93 -6.92
N GLY A 67 18.05 7.07 -6.68
CA GLY A 67 18.66 8.38 -6.90
C GLY A 67 19.94 8.57 -6.08
N ASN A 68 19.96 8.11 -4.83
CA ASN A 68 21.16 8.15 -3.99
C ASN A 68 22.30 7.30 -4.57
N ALA A 69 21.98 6.28 -5.35
CA ALA A 69 22.95 5.42 -6.03
C ALA A 69 23.27 5.90 -7.45
N GLY A 70 22.77 7.07 -7.86
CA GLY A 70 22.98 7.62 -9.21
C GLY A 70 22.16 6.93 -10.29
N LEU A 71 21.07 6.27 -9.92
CA LEU A 71 20.23 5.49 -10.83
C LEU A 71 18.85 6.15 -10.95
N THR A 72 18.26 6.02 -12.15
CA THR A 72 16.90 6.49 -12.41
C THR A 72 16.11 5.36 -13.08
N ALA A 73 14.98 5.01 -12.48
CA ALA A 73 14.12 3.98 -13.05
C ALA A 73 13.29 4.52 -14.22
N ASP A 74 13.16 3.72 -15.27
CA ASP A 74 12.14 3.97 -16.30
C ASP A 74 10.75 3.70 -15.77
N SER A 75 10.63 2.64 -14.95
CA SER A 75 9.37 2.29 -14.30
C SER A 75 9.62 1.51 -13.03
N ILE A 76 8.72 1.70 -12.06
CA ILE A 76 8.62 0.89 -10.85
C ILE A 76 7.15 0.49 -10.73
N ASN A 77 6.90 -0.81 -10.80
CA ASN A 77 5.54 -1.36 -10.64
C ASN A 77 5.49 -2.12 -9.33
N THR A 78 4.64 -1.67 -8.43
CA THR A 78 4.49 -2.27 -7.10
C THR A 78 3.04 -2.68 -6.88
N THR A 79 2.85 -3.92 -6.46
CA THR A 79 1.58 -4.42 -5.97
C THR A 79 1.75 -4.75 -4.49
N ALA A 80 0.89 -4.19 -3.66
CA ALA A 80 0.86 -4.50 -2.23
C ALA A 80 -0.37 -5.36 -1.93
N ALA A 81 -0.16 -6.47 -1.24
CA ALA A 81 -1.23 -7.36 -0.78
C ALA A 81 -1.30 -7.29 0.75
N VAL A 82 -2.39 -6.74 1.25
CA VAL A 82 -2.64 -6.59 2.69
C VAL A 82 -3.46 -7.78 3.17
N THR A 83 -2.98 -8.46 4.20
CA THR A 83 -3.68 -9.60 4.81
C THR A 83 -4.38 -9.15 6.08
N LEU A 84 -5.70 -9.37 6.11
CA LEU A 84 -6.54 -9.15 7.28
C LEU A 84 -6.94 -10.51 7.86
N GLU A 85 -6.63 -10.73 9.12
CA GLU A 85 -6.91 -12.00 9.81
C GLU A 85 -7.59 -11.76 11.14
N LYS A 86 -8.43 -12.71 11.56
CA LYS A 86 -8.97 -12.70 12.89
C LYS A 86 -7.96 -13.32 13.85
N THR A 87 -7.53 -12.52 14.81
CA THR A 87 -6.62 -12.94 15.89
C THR A 87 -7.33 -12.87 17.23
N ASP A 88 -6.65 -13.26 18.31
CA ASP A 88 -7.19 -13.11 19.66
C ASP A 88 -7.53 -11.65 20.01
N ALA A 89 -6.85 -10.71 19.39
CA ALA A 89 -7.11 -9.27 19.57
C ALA A 89 -8.25 -8.74 18.67
N GLY A 90 -8.81 -9.57 17.78
CA GLY A 90 -9.81 -9.18 16.79
C GLY A 90 -9.23 -9.18 15.37
N PHE A 91 -9.93 -8.54 14.45
CA PHE A 91 -9.44 -8.40 13.07
C PHE A 91 -8.18 -7.54 13.04
N THR A 92 -7.12 -8.09 12.47
CA THR A 92 -5.78 -7.49 12.51
C THR A 92 -5.13 -7.59 11.13
N ILE A 93 -4.52 -6.49 10.70
CA ILE A 93 -3.63 -6.53 9.54
C ILE A 93 -2.31 -7.13 10.01
N THR A 94 -2.03 -8.36 9.57
CA THR A 94 -0.90 -9.13 10.06
C THR A 94 0.30 -9.08 9.12
N LYS A 95 0.06 -8.82 7.84
CA LYS A 95 1.10 -8.89 6.81
C LYS A 95 0.77 -7.98 5.63
N VAL A 96 1.81 -7.41 5.05
CA VAL A 96 1.76 -6.79 3.72
C VAL A 96 2.86 -7.40 2.88
N HIS A 97 2.51 -7.94 1.72
CA HIS A 97 3.49 -8.44 0.75
C HIS A 97 3.61 -7.45 -0.41
N LEU A 98 4.85 -7.08 -0.74
CA LEU A 98 5.16 -6.18 -1.86
C LEU A 98 5.75 -6.99 -3.01
N ASP A 99 5.08 -6.98 -4.15
CA ASP A 99 5.61 -7.48 -5.41
C ASP A 99 6.08 -6.30 -6.24
N VAL A 100 7.35 -6.28 -6.58
CA VAL A 100 8.00 -5.15 -7.24
C VAL A 100 8.69 -5.60 -8.52
N VAL A 101 8.37 -4.94 -9.63
CA VAL A 101 9.09 -5.11 -10.90
C VAL A 101 9.55 -3.74 -11.34
N ALA A 102 10.85 -3.56 -11.52
CA ALA A 102 11.42 -2.28 -11.91
C ALA A 102 12.31 -2.42 -13.13
N LYS A 103 12.25 -1.44 -14.00
CA LYS A 103 13.14 -1.30 -15.15
C LYS A 103 14.06 -0.10 -14.89
N ILE A 104 15.35 -0.38 -14.72
CA ILE A 104 16.34 0.61 -14.28
C ILE A 104 17.58 0.48 -15.16
N PRO A 105 17.72 1.33 -16.19
CA PRO A 105 18.90 1.27 -17.07
C PRO A 105 20.20 1.40 -16.28
N GLY A 106 21.12 0.49 -16.55
CA GLY A 106 22.45 0.48 -15.94
C GLY A 106 22.56 -0.05 -14.54
N ALA A 107 21.45 -0.52 -13.94
CA ALA A 107 21.47 -1.05 -12.58
C ALA A 107 21.93 -2.50 -12.55
N SER A 108 22.76 -2.85 -11.56
CA SER A 108 23.00 -4.24 -11.19
C SER A 108 21.88 -4.75 -10.29
N ASP A 109 21.68 -6.06 -10.28
CA ASP A 109 20.70 -6.65 -9.36
C ASP A 109 21.07 -6.38 -7.90
N GLU A 110 22.35 -6.42 -7.57
CA GLU A 110 22.81 -6.11 -6.21
C GLU A 110 22.42 -4.69 -5.77
N ALA A 111 22.70 -3.69 -6.62
CA ALA A 111 22.33 -2.30 -6.32
C ALA A 111 20.80 -2.14 -6.18
N PHE A 112 20.05 -2.79 -7.06
CA PHE A 112 18.60 -2.81 -7.00
C PHE A 112 18.08 -3.45 -5.71
N GLN A 113 18.56 -4.63 -5.34
CA GLN A 113 18.09 -5.33 -4.13
C GLN A 113 18.43 -4.53 -2.86
N THR A 114 19.59 -3.88 -2.83
CA THR A 114 19.96 -3.01 -1.72
C THR A 114 19.00 -1.82 -1.60
N ALA A 115 18.74 -1.14 -2.71
CA ALA A 115 17.80 -0.01 -2.74
C ALA A 115 16.38 -0.45 -2.36
N ALA A 116 15.92 -1.58 -2.88
CA ALA A 116 14.59 -2.12 -2.58
C ALA A 116 14.46 -2.50 -1.10
N GLY A 117 15.48 -3.13 -0.52
CA GLY A 117 15.50 -3.46 0.91
C GLY A 117 15.43 -2.22 1.80
N ASN A 118 16.19 -1.18 1.45
CA ASN A 118 16.16 0.08 2.17
C ASN A 118 14.79 0.78 2.05
N ALA A 119 14.20 0.77 0.86
CA ALA A 119 12.87 1.34 0.64
C ALA A 119 11.79 0.58 1.43
N LYS A 120 11.87 -0.75 1.46
CA LYS A 120 10.95 -1.59 2.23
C LYS A 120 10.98 -1.24 3.71
N ALA A 121 12.16 -1.07 4.28
CA ALA A 121 12.32 -0.76 5.69
C ALA A 121 12.00 0.70 6.01
N GLY A 122 12.33 1.62 5.11
CA GLY A 122 12.32 3.06 5.37
C GLY A 122 11.09 3.82 4.91
N CYS A 123 10.29 3.25 4.02
CA CYS A 123 9.06 3.88 3.55
C CYS A 123 8.15 4.20 4.76
N PRO A 124 7.62 5.45 4.86
CA PRO A 124 6.82 5.83 6.02
C PRO A 124 5.63 4.93 6.31
N ILE A 125 5.01 4.36 5.29
CA ILE A 125 3.88 3.41 5.50
C ILE A 125 4.39 2.09 6.09
N SER A 126 5.53 1.56 5.63
CA SER A 126 6.15 0.39 6.26
C SER A 126 6.46 0.64 7.74
N ARG A 127 6.92 1.84 8.07
CA ARG A 127 7.26 2.23 9.44
C ARG A 127 6.03 2.46 10.31
N LEU A 128 4.91 2.87 9.70
CA LEU A 128 3.63 3.05 10.39
C LEU A 128 3.00 1.72 10.80
N LEU A 129 3.02 0.73 9.88
CA LEU A 129 2.30 -0.51 10.06
C LEU A 129 3.01 -1.44 11.03
N LYS A 130 2.27 -1.92 12.03
CA LYS A 130 2.73 -2.96 12.95
C LYS A 130 2.37 -4.33 12.35
N ALA A 131 2.96 -4.64 11.20
CA ALA A 131 2.69 -5.84 10.44
C ALA A 131 4.00 -6.37 9.86
N GLU A 132 4.03 -7.65 9.51
CA GLU A 132 5.16 -8.22 8.79
C GLU A 132 5.15 -7.69 7.35
N ILE A 133 6.26 -7.13 6.90
CA ILE A 133 6.42 -6.66 5.52
C ILE A 133 7.36 -7.63 4.81
N THR A 134 6.85 -8.28 3.78
CA THR A 134 7.64 -9.17 2.91
C THR A 134 7.71 -8.58 1.51
N MET A 135 8.66 -9.02 0.71
CA MET A 135 8.87 -8.46 -0.62
C MET A 135 9.48 -9.47 -1.57
N ASP A 136 9.00 -9.47 -2.80
CA ASP A 136 9.68 -10.03 -3.96
C ASP A 136 9.99 -8.88 -4.90
N ALA A 137 11.28 -8.61 -5.08
CA ALA A 137 11.74 -7.52 -5.92
C ALA A 137 12.49 -8.06 -7.12
N LYS A 138 12.03 -7.73 -8.32
CA LYS A 138 12.58 -8.21 -9.58
C LYS A 138 13.01 -7.04 -10.44
N LEU A 139 14.28 -7.08 -10.84
CA LEU A 139 14.83 -6.16 -11.83
C LEU A 139 14.53 -6.71 -13.22
N GLN A 140 13.85 -5.92 -14.03
CA GLN A 140 13.55 -6.25 -15.42
C GLN A 140 14.74 -5.83 -16.29
N SER A 141 15.17 -6.75 -17.11
CA SER A 141 16.25 -6.49 -18.05
C SER A 141 15.80 -5.73 -19.31
#